data_f3bad5a86bbb08a1b3b8f4200e500570
#
_entry.id   f3bad5a86bbb08a1b3b8f4200e500570
#
_cell.length_a   1.000
_cell.length_b   1.000
_cell.length_c   1.000
_cell.angle_alpha   90.00
_cell.angle_beta   90.00
_cell.angle_gamma   90.00
#
_symmetry.space_group_name_H-M   'P 1'
#
loop_
_entity.id
_entity.type
_entity.pdbx_description
1 polymer ?
#
loop_
_entity_poly.entity_id
_entity_poly.type
_entity_poly.pdbx_seq_one_letter_code
_entity_poly.pdbx_strand_id
1 'polypeptide(L)'
;NLRAALILAIARDLQECIDEEDIFSMDDVFDYYQAEEGVREVKNALAEVDYYTYSRKMFQNQYQMEHLRADWESYLQEAEKLLYGNVNEKIDEKRYVEIQQEFYAWMAKEMPEYEIQYEQLLVYFISTYFCGAVYDGEAFAKAQMAVVSTLLIHELLMAQWMKQEKVLDINDVIDTVYRYSRELEHSDSNLNLIQELLQESNE
;
A
#
# COMPACT_ATOMS: atom_id res chain seq x y z
N ASN A 1 -2.24 -4.44 -9.79
CA ASN A 1 -2.81 -4.49 -8.50
C ASN A 1 -4.33 -4.38 -8.41
N LEU A 2 -5.00 -5.08 -9.34
CA LEU A 2 -6.47 -5.06 -9.43
C LEU A 2 -7.15 -5.51 -8.12
N ARG A 3 -6.60 -6.51 -7.42
CA ARG A 3 -7.18 -7.00 -6.15
C ARG A 3 -7.18 -5.92 -5.07
N ALA A 4 -6.09 -5.19 -4.92
CA ALA A 4 -6.01 -4.08 -3.97
C ALA A 4 -7.01 -2.96 -4.32
N ALA A 5 -7.13 -2.63 -5.62
CA ALA A 5 -8.11 -1.64 -6.07
C ALA A 5 -9.56 -2.09 -5.85
N LEU A 6 -9.87 -3.37 -6.08
CA LEU A 6 -11.19 -3.94 -5.78
C LEU A 6 -11.51 -3.86 -4.28
N ILE A 7 -10.55 -4.20 -3.41
CA ILE A 7 -10.72 -4.09 -1.96
C ILE A 7 -11.04 -2.65 -1.55
N LEU A 8 -10.33 -1.67 -2.12
CA LEU A 8 -10.60 -0.25 -1.83
C LEU A 8 -11.97 0.19 -2.32
N ALA A 9 -12.37 -0.22 -3.52
CA ALA A 9 -13.68 0.12 -4.07
C ALA A 9 -14.81 -0.48 -3.22
N ILE A 10 -14.73 -1.77 -2.89
CA ILE A 10 -15.68 -2.44 -1.99
C ILE A 10 -15.74 -1.75 -0.63
N ALA A 11 -14.59 -1.47 -0.03
CA ALA A 11 -14.55 -0.87 1.31
C ALA A 11 -15.11 0.56 1.33
N ARG A 12 -14.93 1.34 0.24
CA ARG A 12 -15.51 2.68 0.10
C ARG A 12 -17.04 2.60 0.04
N ASP A 13 -17.58 1.74 -0.80
CA ASP A 13 -19.03 1.63 -0.97
C ASP A 13 -19.68 1.01 0.29
N LEU A 14 -18.97 0.11 0.99
CA LEU A 14 -19.40 -0.36 2.33
C LEU A 14 -19.39 0.77 3.37
N GLN A 15 -18.40 1.70 3.30
CA GLN A 15 -18.38 2.87 4.17
C GLN A 15 -19.60 3.75 3.94
N GLU A 16 -19.99 3.98 2.68
CA GLU A 16 -21.21 4.74 2.36
C GLU A 16 -22.45 4.06 2.98
N CYS A 17 -22.57 2.73 2.89
CA CYS A 17 -23.67 2.00 3.54
C CYS A 17 -23.66 2.17 5.07
N ILE A 18 -22.47 2.19 5.70
CA ILE A 18 -22.32 2.39 7.14
C ILE A 18 -22.76 3.80 7.54
N ASP A 19 -22.32 4.82 6.81
CA ASP A 19 -22.58 6.23 7.07
C ASP A 19 -24.09 6.58 6.89
N GLU A 20 -24.75 5.90 5.95
CA GLU A 20 -26.18 6.02 5.69
C GLU A 20 -27.06 5.11 6.57
N GLU A 21 -26.45 4.29 7.44
CA GLU A 21 -27.12 3.26 8.25
C GLU A 21 -27.90 2.22 7.41
N ASP A 22 -27.51 2.04 6.14
CA ASP A 22 -28.16 1.10 5.19
C ASP A 22 -27.41 -0.23 5.09
N ILE A 23 -27.51 -1.02 6.15
CA ILE A 23 -26.86 -2.34 6.21
C ILE A 23 -27.44 -3.36 5.20
N PHE A 24 -28.65 -3.11 4.67
CA PHE A 24 -29.28 -4.04 3.72
C PHE A 24 -28.68 -3.95 2.32
N SER A 25 -28.10 -2.82 1.95
CA SER A 25 -27.43 -2.63 0.65
C SER A 25 -26.00 -3.17 0.61
N MET A 26 -25.44 -3.63 1.75
CA MET A 26 -24.07 -4.17 1.79
C MET A 26 -23.91 -5.44 0.92
N ASP A 27 -24.92 -6.30 0.85
CA ASP A 27 -24.89 -7.49 0.01
C ASP A 27 -24.86 -7.11 -1.48
N ASP A 28 -25.57 -6.06 -1.88
CA ASP A 28 -25.59 -5.55 -3.27
C ASP A 28 -24.22 -5.02 -3.69
N VAL A 29 -23.44 -4.41 -2.76
CA VAL A 29 -22.06 -3.99 -3.00
C VAL A 29 -21.18 -5.18 -3.38
N PHE A 30 -21.26 -6.28 -2.62
CA PHE A 30 -20.47 -7.48 -2.95
C PHE A 30 -20.90 -8.09 -4.28
N ASP A 31 -22.18 -8.18 -4.55
CA ASP A 31 -22.71 -8.74 -5.81
C ASP A 31 -22.24 -7.89 -7.00
N TYR A 32 -22.23 -6.56 -6.88
CA TYR A 32 -21.76 -5.66 -7.91
C TYR A 32 -20.28 -5.88 -8.27
N TYR A 33 -19.40 -5.98 -7.27
CA TYR A 33 -17.96 -6.16 -7.52
C TYR A 33 -17.55 -7.61 -7.85
N GLN A 34 -18.46 -8.58 -7.71
CA GLN A 34 -18.30 -9.92 -8.26
C GLN A 34 -18.69 -9.99 -9.74
N ALA A 35 -19.50 -9.05 -10.23
CA ALA A 35 -19.91 -8.99 -11.62
C ALA A 35 -18.80 -8.40 -12.52
N GLU A 36 -18.80 -8.76 -13.81
CA GLU A 36 -17.83 -8.26 -14.79
C GLU A 36 -17.87 -6.72 -14.92
N GLU A 37 -19.01 -6.10 -14.67
CA GLU A 37 -19.20 -4.66 -14.76
C GLU A 37 -18.40 -3.92 -13.69
N GLY A 38 -18.54 -4.28 -12.42
CA GLY A 38 -17.81 -3.67 -11.31
C GLY A 38 -16.30 -3.88 -11.44
N VAL A 39 -15.88 -5.10 -11.83
CA VAL A 39 -14.45 -5.36 -12.09
C VAL A 39 -13.90 -4.49 -13.22
N ARG A 40 -14.68 -4.27 -14.29
CA ARG A 40 -14.28 -3.43 -15.42
C ARG A 40 -14.16 -1.97 -15.02
N GLU A 41 -15.10 -1.46 -14.21
CA GLU A 41 -15.05 -0.10 -13.69
C GLU A 41 -13.81 0.15 -12.86
N VAL A 42 -13.50 -0.74 -11.92
CA VAL A 42 -12.27 -0.64 -11.10
C VAL A 42 -11.00 -0.71 -11.96
N LYS A 43 -10.97 -1.55 -13.00
CA LYS A 43 -9.83 -1.58 -13.94
C LYS A 43 -9.63 -0.26 -14.67
N ASN A 44 -10.72 0.38 -15.10
CA ASN A 44 -10.65 1.67 -15.79
C ASN A 44 -10.17 2.77 -14.83
N ALA A 45 -10.72 2.83 -13.62
CA ALA A 45 -10.27 3.78 -12.60
C ALA A 45 -8.79 3.59 -12.24
N LEU A 46 -8.35 2.34 -12.09
CA LEU A 46 -6.94 2.03 -11.78
C LEU A 46 -5.97 2.50 -12.89
N ALA A 47 -6.39 2.50 -14.15
CA ALA A 47 -5.58 2.95 -15.27
C ALA A 47 -5.32 4.47 -15.27
N GLU A 48 -6.16 5.24 -14.57
CA GLU A 48 -6.07 6.71 -14.45
C GLU A 48 -5.29 7.16 -13.20
N VAL A 49 -4.89 6.22 -12.33
CA VAL A 49 -4.17 6.55 -11.09
C VAL A 49 -2.75 7.03 -11.40
N ASP A 50 -2.42 8.24 -10.97
CA ASP A 50 -1.05 8.73 -10.90
C ASP A 50 -0.29 8.05 -9.74
N TYR A 51 0.20 6.85 -10.03
CA TYR A 51 0.87 6.02 -9.05
C TYR A 51 2.19 6.63 -8.55
N TYR A 52 2.89 7.40 -9.39
CA TYR A 52 4.13 8.08 -9.02
C TYR A 52 3.91 9.12 -7.93
N THR A 53 2.92 9.99 -8.11
CA THR A 53 2.56 10.99 -7.10
C THR A 53 2.01 10.34 -5.84
N TYR A 54 1.17 9.30 -6.00
CA TYR A 54 0.60 8.57 -4.88
C TYR A 54 1.67 7.89 -4.01
N SER A 55 2.60 7.16 -4.62
CA SER A 55 3.67 6.46 -3.88
C SER A 55 4.60 7.45 -3.16
N ARG A 56 4.91 8.61 -3.77
CA ARG A 56 5.67 9.67 -3.09
C ARG A 56 4.94 10.20 -1.86
N LYS A 57 3.62 10.41 -1.94
CA LYS A 57 2.82 10.85 -0.80
C LYS A 57 2.84 9.82 0.33
N MET A 58 2.81 8.52 0.02
CA MET A 58 2.95 7.45 1.02
C MET A 58 4.26 7.58 1.82
N PHE A 59 5.40 7.85 1.14
CA PHE A 59 6.68 8.10 1.82
C PHE A 59 6.62 9.35 2.71
N GLN A 60 6.04 10.44 2.22
CA GLN A 60 5.93 11.68 3.00
C GLN A 60 5.11 11.49 4.28
N ASN A 61 4.07 10.68 4.22
CA ASN A 61 3.27 10.34 5.39
C ASN A 61 4.10 9.59 6.46
N GLN A 62 5.07 8.76 6.05
CA GLN A 62 5.92 8.03 6.99
C GLN A 62 6.80 8.94 7.85
N TYR A 63 7.21 10.10 7.35
CA TYR A 63 8.01 11.08 8.12
C TYR A 63 7.22 11.79 9.22
N GLN A 64 5.90 11.71 9.21
CA GLN A 64 5.04 12.27 10.25
C GLN A 64 4.83 11.29 11.41
N MET A 65 5.20 10.03 11.24
CA MET A 65 5.03 8.98 12.23
C MET A 65 6.12 9.02 13.29
N GLU A 66 5.81 8.49 14.46
CA GLU A 66 6.80 8.18 15.49
C GLU A 66 7.78 7.13 14.98
N HIS A 67 9.07 7.37 15.09
CA HIS A 67 10.10 6.43 14.68
C HIS A 67 10.52 5.58 15.88
N LEU A 68 10.16 4.30 15.89
CA LEU A 68 10.52 3.37 16.96
C LEU A 68 11.97 2.89 16.84
N ARG A 69 12.51 2.86 15.61
CA ARG A 69 13.89 2.49 15.32
C ARG A 69 14.72 3.71 14.97
N ALA A 70 15.89 3.82 15.56
CA ALA A 70 16.81 4.95 15.31
C ALA A 70 17.30 5.03 13.84
N ASP A 71 17.28 3.92 13.09
CA ASP A 71 17.71 3.84 11.70
C ASP A 71 16.55 3.96 10.68
N TRP A 72 15.29 4.07 11.13
CA TRP A 72 14.13 4.08 10.25
C TRP A 72 14.10 5.30 9.31
N GLU A 73 14.29 6.48 9.85
CA GLU A 73 14.29 7.71 9.05
C GLU A 73 15.37 7.67 7.96
N SER A 74 16.58 7.24 8.30
CA SER A 74 17.67 7.14 7.32
C SER A 74 17.39 6.06 6.25
N TYR A 75 16.71 4.99 6.63
CA TYR A 75 16.26 3.93 5.71
C TYR A 75 15.21 4.47 4.71
N LEU A 76 14.22 5.23 5.19
CA LEU A 76 13.24 5.89 4.32
C LEU A 76 13.89 6.89 3.37
N GLN A 77 14.78 7.75 3.87
CA GLN A 77 15.50 8.76 3.07
C GLN A 77 16.34 8.11 1.96
N GLU A 78 17.01 6.99 2.26
CA GLU A 78 17.76 6.23 1.26
C GLU A 78 16.83 5.63 0.20
N ALA A 79 15.71 5.02 0.61
CA ALA A 79 14.73 4.47 -0.30
C ALA A 79 14.11 5.56 -1.20
N GLU A 80 13.69 6.68 -0.61
CA GLU A 80 13.14 7.81 -1.35
C GLU A 80 14.14 8.36 -2.39
N LYS A 81 15.41 8.50 -2.00
CA LYS A 81 16.47 8.94 -2.90
C LYS A 81 16.67 7.99 -4.09
N LEU A 82 16.59 6.70 -3.86
CA LEU A 82 16.75 5.68 -4.92
C LEU A 82 15.57 5.69 -5.89
N LEU A 83 14.34 5.87 -5.40
CA LEU A 83 13.13 5.80 -6.21
C LEU A 83 12.75 7.12 -6.88
N TYR A 84 12.99 8.26 -6.20
CA TYR A 84 12.53 9.58 -6.66
C TYR A 84 13.65 10.60 -6.84
N GLY A 85 14.88 10.19 -6.56
CA GLY A 85 16.05 11.06 -6.68
C GLY A 85 16.22 12.02 -5.51
N ASN A 86 17.04 13.04 -5.73
CA ASN A 86 17.34 14.09 -4.73
C ASN A 86 17.17 15.48 -5.36
N VAL A 87 17.49 16.54 -4.59
CA VAL A 87 17.38 17.94 -5.04
C VAL A 87 18.16 18.22 -6.33
N ASN A 88 19.29 17.51 -6.54
CA ASN A 88 20.19 17.72 -7.67
C ASN A 88 19.91 16.75 -8.84
N GLU A 89 19.32 15.61 -8.55
CA GLU A 89 19.06 14.55 -9.53
C GLU A 89 17.67 13.97 -9.25
N LYS A 90 16.68 14.55 -9.92
CA LYS A 90 15.29 14.05 -9.82
C LYS A 90 15.11 12.87 -10.74
N ILE A 91 14.51 11.81 -10.20
CA ILE A 91 13.93 10.74 -10.99
C ILE A 91 12.51 11.19 -11.33
N ASP A 92 12.24 11.41 -12.62
CA ASP A 92 10.91 11.75 -13.10
C ASP A 92 10.01 10.50 -13.16
N GLU A 93 8.72 10.73 -13.39
CA GLU A 93 7.73 9.67 -13.50
C GLU A 93 8.12 8.60 -14.52
N LYS A 94 8.66 9.01 -15.69
CA LYS A 94 9.07 8.09 -16.75
C LYS A 94 10.16 7.14 -16.24
N ARG A 95 11.18 7.68 -15.59
CA ARG A 95 12.29 6.86 -15.06
C ARG A 95 11.83 5.97 -13.92
N TYR A 96 10.92 6.45 -13.06
CA TYR A 96 10.32 5.63 -12.02
C TYR A 96 9.54 4.45 -12.60
N VAL A 97 8.72 4.67 -13.64
CA VAL A 97 7.97 3.59 -14.32
C VAL A 97 8.93 2.57 -14.97
N GLU A 98 10.04 3.02 -15.56
CA GLU A 98 11.07 2.12 -16.09
C GLU A 98 11.67 1.23 -14.98
N ILE A 99 12.01 1.82 -13.82
CA ILE A 99 12.53 1.08 -12.64
C ILE A 99 11.51 0.06 -12.18
N GLN A 100 10.26 0.46 -12.06
CA GLN A 100 9.17 -0.40 -11.62
C GLN A 100 8.97 -1.58 -12.59
N GLN A 101 8.99 -1.34 -13.90
CA GLN A 101 8.88 -2.39 -14.92
C GLN A 101 10.06 -3.37 -14.87
N GLU A 102 11.28 -2.84 -14.72
CA GLU A 102 12.48 -3.66 -14.56
C GLU A 102 12.41 -4.54 -13.31
N PHE A 103 11.94 -3.97 -12.19
CA PHE A 103 11.77 -4.68 -10.94
C PHE A 103 10.72 -5.79 -11.04
N TYR A 104 9.55 -5.50 -11.61
CA TYR A 104 8.51 -6.52 -11.82
C TYR A 104 9.00 -7.67 -12.73
N ALA A 105 9.71 -7.34 -13.81
CA ALA A 105 10.27 -8.35 -14.71
C ALA A 105 11.30 -9.24 -14.00
N TRP A 106 12.13 -8.62 -13.16
CA TRP A 106 13.11 -9.34 -12.35
C TRP A 106 12.43 -10.24 -11.31
N MET A 107 11.45 -9.72 -10.56
CA MET A 107 10.69 -10.48 -9.55
C MET A 107 10.00 -11.68 -10.17
N ALA A 108 9.33 -11.51 -11.30
CA ALA A 108 8.63 -12.60 -11.99
C ALA A 108 9.57 -13.73 -12.43
N LYS A 109 10.84 -13.41 -12.73
CA LYS A 109 11.85 -14.37 -13.18
C LYS A 109 12.60 -15.03 -12.02
N GLU A 110 13.10 -14.24 -11.09
CA GLU A 110 14.04 -14.70 -10.06
C GLU A 110 13.33 -15.07 -8.74
N MET A 111 12.16 -14.47 -8.47
CA MET A 111 11.34 -14.71 -7.27
C MET A 111 9.86 -14.91 -7.63
N PRO A 112 9.49 -15.91 -8.44
CA PRO A 112 8.13 -16.08 -8.95
C PRO A 112 7.07 -16.28 -7.86
N GLU A 113 7.46 -16.75 -6.68
CA GLU A 113 6.56 -16.93 -5.53
C GLU A 113 6.26 -15.62 -4.81
N TYR A 114 6.97 -14.53 -5.11
CA TYR A 114 6.78 -13.25 -4.44
C TYR A 114 5.37 -12.67 -4.68
N GLU A 115 4.77 -12.91 -5.83
CA GLU A 115 3.40 -12.46 -6.09
C GLU A 115 2.41 -13.02 -5.05
N ILE A 116 2.57 -14.30 -4.70
CA ILE A 116 1.76 -14.96 -3.67
C ILE A 116 2.08 -14.37 -2.29
N GLN A 117 3.36 -14.15 -1.98
CA GLN A 117 3.79 -13.55 -0.70
C GLN A 117 3.23 -12.14 -0.54
N TYR A 118 3.26 -11.35 -1.61
CA TYR A 118 2.71 -9.99 -1.64
C TYR A 118 1.19 -9.99 -1.42
N GLU A 119 0.47 -10.95 -2.01
CA GLU A 119 -0.96 -11.16 -1.75
C GLU A 119 -1.21 -11.54 -0.29
N GLN A 120 -0.39 -12.43 0.28
CA GLN A 120 -0.52 -12.84 1.68
C GLN A 120 -0.25 -11.68 2.66
N LEU A 121 0.62 -10.73 2.34
CA LEU A 121 0.80 -9.52 3.12
C LEU A 121 -0.50 -8.67 3.15
N LEU A 122 -1.14 -8.47 2.01
CA LEU A 122 -2.41 -7.75 1.94
C LEU A 122 -3.51 -8.47 2.75
N VAL A 123 -3.60 -9.79 2.62
CA VAL A 123 -4.54 -10.62 3.40
C VAL A 123 -4.25 -10.50 4.90
N TYR A 124 -2.97 -10.50 5.29
CA TYR A 124 -2.57 -10.33 6.68
C TYR A 124 -3.04 -8.98 7.26
N PHE A 125 -2.74 -7.87 6.59
CA PHE A 125 -3.14 -6.55 7.07
C PHE A 125 -4.66 -6.39 7.13
N ILE A 126 -5.39 -6.87 6.11
CA ILE A 126 -6.86 -6.85 6.13
C ILE A 126 -7.39 -7.70 7.30
N SER A 127 -6.92 -8.94 7.44
CA SER A 127 -7.41 -9.84 8.49
C SER A 127 -7.10 -9.33 9.90
N THR A 128 -6.00 -8.59 10.06
CA THR A 128 -5.58 -8.04 11.35
C THR A 128 -6.37 -6.80 11.72
N TYR A 129 -6.61 -5.88 10.78
CA TYR A 129 -7.11 -4.53 11.10
C TYR A 129 -8.54 -4.27 10.67
N PHE A 130 -9.01 -4.85 9.55
CA PHE A 130 -10.33 -4.55 9.00
C PHE A 130 -11.48 -4.92 9.96
N CYS A 131 -11.35 -6.01 10.72
CA CYS A 131 -12.36 -6.38 11.72
C CYS A 131 -12.56 -5.31 12.81
N GLY A 132 -11.61 -4.40 13.01
CA GLY A 132 -11.75 -3.26 13.91
C GLY A 132 -12.85 -2.29 13.53
N ALA A 133 -13.24 -2.24 12.24
CA ALA A 133 -14.34 -1.42 11.74
C ALA A 133 -15.69 -1.70 12.42
N VAL A 134 -15.86 -2.89 12.99
CA VAL A 134 -17.05 -3.23 13.79
C VAL A 134 -17.19 -2.34 15.04
N TYR A 135 -16.07 -1.78 15.53
CA TYR A 135 -16.07 -0.97 16.75
C TYR A 135 -16.13 0.53 16.50
N ASP A 136 -15.53 0.99 15.38
CA ASP A 136 -15.39 2.42 15.07
C ASP A 136 -16.10 2.86 13.79
N GLY A 137 -16.59 1.92 12.98
CA GLY A 137 -17.28 2.21 11.71
C GLY A 137 -16.36 2.57 10.55
N GLU A 138 -15.04 2.55 10.73
CA GLU A 138 -14.05 3.05 9.78
C GLU A 138 -13.56 1.96 8.80
N ALA A 139 -14.46 1.37 8.02
CA ALA A 139 -14.15 0.27 7.10
C ALA A 139 -13.18 0.69 6.00
N PHE A 140 -13.40 1.85 5.38
CA PHE A 140 -12.58 2.34 4.28
C PHE A 140 -11.17 2.71 4.74
N ALA A 141 -11.02 3.43 5.85
CA ALA A 141 -9.71 3.81 6.39
C ALA A 141 -8.85 2.57 6.72
N LYS A 142 -9.46 1.50 7.26
CA LYS A 142 -8.75 0.26 7.54
C LYS A 142 -8.33 -0.51 6.29
N ALA A 143 -9.17 -0.53 5.28
CA ALA A 143 -8.81 -1.10 3.98
C ALA A 143 -7.70 -0.30 3.30
N GLN A 144 -7.77 1.04 3.34
CA GLN A 144 -6.71 1.91 2.83
C GLN A 144 -5.39 1.67 3.54
N MET A 145 -5.39 1.58 4.87
CA MET A 145 -4.19 1.27 5.65
C MET A 145 -3.56 -0.05 5.22
N ALA A 146 -4.35 -1.11 5.04
CA ALA A 146 -3.86 -2.41 4.60
C ALA A 146 -3.23 -2.34 3.20
N VAL A 147 -3.87 -1.67 2.26
CA VAL A 147 -3.37 -1.50 0.89
C VAL A 147 -2.11 -0.64 0.87
N VAL A 148 -2.11 0.52 1.55
CA VAL A 148 -0.95 1.42 1.61
C VAL A 148 0.25 0.74 2.26
N SER A 149 0.05 0.00 3.35
CA SER A 149 1.11 -0.77 4.02
C SER A 149 1.75 -1.78 3.07
N THR A 150 0.94 -2.52 2.33
CA THR A 150 1.41 -3.51 1.36
C THR A 150 2.17 -2.85 0.21
N LEU A 151 1.66 -1.73 -0.31
CA LEU A 151 2.30 -0.96 -1.39
C LEU A 151 3.63 -0.37 -0.92
N LEU A 152 3.69 0.20 0.28
CA LEU A 152 4.92 0.80 0.81
C LEU A 152 6.02 -0.25 1.05
N ILE A 153 5.66 -1.43 1.56
CA ILE A 153 6.60 -2.56 1.66
C ILE A 153 7.18 -2.91 0.27
N HIS A 154 6.33 -2.92 -0.76
CA HIS A 154 6.78 -3.18 -2.14
C HIS A 154 7.73 -2.11 -2.66
N GLU A 155 7.45 -0.83 -2.41
CA GLU A 155 8.33 0.29 -2.76
C GLU A 155 9.69 0.19 -2.03
N LEU A 156 9.68 -0.14 -0.75
CA LEU A 156 10.91 -0.34 0.03
C LEU A 156 11.73 -1.52 -0.50
N LEU A 157 11.09 -2.60 -0.94
CA LEU A 157 11.76 -3.72 -1.59
C LEU A 157 12.35 -3.33 -2.95
N MET A 158 11.66 -2.52 -3.74
CA MET A 158 12.18 -2.00 -5.02
C MET A 158 13.41 -1.12 -4.78
N ALA A 159 13.40 -0.27 -3.75
CA ALA A 159 14.56 0.52 -3.36
C ALA A 159 15.74 -0.36 -2.89
N GLN A 160 15.46 -1.39 -2.10
CA GLN A 160 16.47 -2.34 -1.65
C GLN A 160 17.08 -3.11 -2.83
N TRP A 161 16.27 -3.51 -3.80
CA TRP A 161 16.72 -4.14 -5.03
C TRP A 161 17.66 -3.23 -5.83
N MET A 162 17.34 -1.96 -5.96
CA MET A 162 18.24 -0.99 -6.61
C MET A 162 19.55 -0.85 -5.83
N LYS A 163 19.50 -0.78 -4.51
CA LYS A 163 20.66 -0.66 -3.63
C LYS A 163 21.60 -1.85 -3.75
N GLN A 164 21.06 -3.05 -3.91
CA GLN A 164 21.79 -4.30 -4.01
C GLN A 164 22.13 -4.71 -5.47
N GLU A 165 22.31 -3.74 -6.34
CA GLU A 165 22.68 -3.99 -7.75
C GLU A 165 21.71 -4.94 -8.48
N LYS A 166 20.40 -4.80 -8.18
CA LYS A 166 19.31 -5.57 -8.78
C LYS A 166 19.26 -7.05 -8.37
N VAL A 167 19.61 -7.35 -7.14
CA VAL A 167 19.51 -8.69 -6.56
C VAL A 167 18.81 -8.61 -5.20
N LEU A 168 17.88 -9.53 -4.94
CA LEU A 168 17.28 -9.76 -3.62
C LEU A 168 17.20 -11.26 -3.34
N ASP A 169 17.12 -11.59 -2.06
CA ASP A 169 16.72 -12.92 -1.60
C ASP A 169 15.50 -12.84 -0.66
N ILE A 170 15.03 -13.99 -0.21
CA ILE A 170 13.87 -14.07 0.69
C ILE A 170 14.13 -13.38 2.04
N ASN A 171 15.39 -13.29 2.50
CA ASN A 171 15.71 -12.63 3.75
C ASN A 171 15.56 -11.11 3.62
N ASP A 172 15.83 -10.54 2.44
CA ASP A 172 15.58 -9.12 2.16
C ASP A 172 14.08 -8.80 2.25
N VAL A 173 13.23 -9.69 1.73
CA VAL A 173 11.77 -9.55 1.85
C VAL A 173 11.35 -9.60 3.32
N ILE A 174 11.82 -10.60 4.06
CA ILE A 174 11.50 -10.78 5.48
C ILE A 174 11.98 -9.56 6.30
N ASP A 175 13.21 -9.09 6.08
CA ASP A 175 13.76 -7.93 6.82
C ASP A 175 12.95 -6.66 6.53
N THR A 176 12.60 -6.41 5.27
CA THR A 176 11.80 -5.24 4.89
C THR A 176 10.41 -5.26 5.53
N VAL A 177 9.72 -6.40 5.45
CA VAL A 177 8.40 -6.59 6.08
C VAL A 177 8.51 -6.39 7.59
N TYR A 178 9.49 -7.04 8.23
CA TYR A 178 9.71 -6.93 9.68
C TYR A 178 10.01 -5.49 10.12
N ARG A 179 10.84 -4.76 9.37
CA ARG A 179 11.15 -3.35 9.67
C ARG A 179 9.90 -2.49 9.63
N TYR A 180 9.11 -2.63 8.55
CA TYR A 180 7.87 -1.88 8.39
C TYR A 180 6.84 -2.22 9.48
N SER A 181 6.55 -3.50 9.67
CA SER A 181 5.63 -3.97 10.71
C SER A 181 6.01 -3.44 12.09
N ARG A 182 7.30 -3.42 12.41
CA ARG A 182 7.74 -2.94 13.69
C ARG A 182 7.51 -1.44 13.90
N GLU A 183 7.62 -0.63 12.87
CA GLU A 183 7.33 0.81 12.97
C GLU A 183 5.83 1.09 13.07
N LEU A 184 5.00 0.33 12.33
CA LEU A 184 3.56 0.55 12.30
C LEU A 184 2.84 -0.19 13.45
N GLU A 185 3.01 -1.50 13.56
CA GLU A 185 2.17 -2.35 14.39
C GLU A 185 2.51 -2.30 15.89
N HIS A 186 3.67 -1.76 16.25
CA HIS A 186 4.08 -1.60 17.65
C HIS A 186 3.87 -0.18 18.20
N SER A 187 3.14 0.67 17.46
CA SER A 187 2.78 2.01 17.90
C SER A 187 1.30 2.29 17.60
N ASP A 188 0.50 2.35 18.65
CA ASP A 188 -0.91 2.77 18.53
C ASP A 188 -1.02 4.18 17.94
N SER A 189 -0.05 5.06 18.23
CA SER A 189 0.05 6.41 17.67
C SER A 189 0.20 6.36 16.16
N ASN A 190 1.08 5.49 15.62
CA ASN A 190 1.28 5.35 14.18
C ASN A 190 0.07 4.73 13.48
N LEU A 191 -0.57 3.74 14.11
CA LEU A 191 -1.80 3.13 13.57
C LEU A 191 -2.94 4.14 13.44
N ASN A 192 -3.11 5.01 14.42
CA ASN A 192 -4.13 6.06 14.37
C ASN A 192 -3.76 7.14 13.35
N LEU A 193 -2.52 7.62 13.37
CA LEU A 193 -2.07 8.68 12.49
C LEU A 193 -2.15 8.29 11.01
N ILE A 194 -1.79 7.05 10.63
CA ILE A 194 -1.90 6.63 9.24
C ILE A 194 -3.36 6.63 8.76
N GLN A 195 -4.31 6.25 9.62
CA GLN A 195 -5.74 6.31 9.30
C GLN A 195 -6.21 7.75 9.10
N GLU A 196 -5.83 8.67 10.00
CA GLU A 196 -6.14 10.11 9.89
C GLU A 196 -5.60 10.71 8.58
N LEU A 197 -4.32 10.47 8.27
CA LEU A 197 -3.66 10.97 7.04
C LEU A 197 -4.31 10.42 5.75
N LEU A 198 -4.86 9.22 5.81
CA LEU A 198 -5.55 8.62 4.67
C LEU A 198 -6.96 9.18 4.50
N GLN A 199 -7.67 9.49 5.58
CA GLN A 199 -8.97 10.15 5.55
C GLN A 199 -8.87 11.58 4.98
N GLU A 200 -7.93 12.39 5.47
CA GLU A 200 -7.67 13.75 4.96
C GLU A 200 -7.30 13.77 3.46
N SER A 201 -6.80 12.67 2.94
CA SER A 201 -6.39 12.56 1.53
C SER A 201 -7.56 12.33 0.59
N ASN A 202 -8.75 12.06 1.11
CA ASN A 202 -9.96 11.75 0.35
C ASN A 202 -10.94 12.97 0.29
N GLU A 203 -10.67 14.02 1.07
CA GLU A 203 -11.37 15.31 0.99
C GLU A 203 -10.77 16.23 -0.12
#